data_c087d91abe10ee8e354b1435baa56e31
#
_entry.id   c087d91abe10ee8e354b1435baa56e31
#
_cell.length_a   1.000
_cell.length_b   1.000
_cell.length_c   1.000
_cell.angle_alpha   90.00
_cell.angle_beta   90.00
_cell.angle_gamma   90.00
#
_symmetry.space_group_name_H-M   'P 1'
#
loop_
_entity.id
_entity.type
_entity.pdbx_description
1 polymer ?
#
loop_
_entity_poly.entity_id
_entity_poly.type
_entity_poly.pdbx_seq_one_letter_code
_entity_poly.pdbx_strand_id
1 'polypeptide(L)'
;MFILVVNCGSSSIKADVIDSISQSTLISFSAERIPAAPVLQLNKNNIAYNGEPTVDAILSVGLLSIKEALNDKVISGIGHRVVHGGSEYSQPVLIDDKVEQAIQNLITLAPLHNPINLIGIQKAKEVFPDIPNVAVFDTAF
;
A
#
# COMPACT_ATOMS: atom_id res chain seq x y z
N MET A 1 7.98 -17.42 -1.87
CA MET A 1 6.77 -16.64 -2.14
C MET A 1 7.03 -15.19 -1.77
N PHE A 2 6.71 -14.29 -2.65
CA PHE A 2 6.92 -12.86 -2.41
C PHE A 2 5.59 -12.16 -2.15
N ILE A 3 5.56 -11.37 -1.08
CA ILE A 3 4.38 -10.62 -0.65
C ILE A 3 4.73 -9.13 -0.64
N LEU A 4 3.88 -8.32 -1.26
CA LEU A 4 3.96 -6.86 -1.17
C LEU A 4 3.13 -6.39 0.02
N VAL A 5 3.72 -5.57 0.88
CA VAL A 5 3.02 -4.98 2.03
C VAL A 5 2.97 -3.47 1.83
N VAL A 6 1.78 -2.90 1.82
CA VAL A 6 1.55 -1.47 1.57
C VAL A 6 0.99 -0.80 2.80
N ASN A 7 1.62 0.27 3.22
CA ASN A 7 1.17 1.11 4.33
C ASN A 7 1.17 2.57 3.87
N CYS A 8 -0.02 3.13 3.66
CA CYS A 8 -0.20 4.50 3.22
C CYS A 8 -0.73 5.36 4.36
N GLY A 9 -0.02 6.43 4.67
CA GLY A 9 -0.46 7.46 5.59
C GLY A 9 -0.69 8.79 4.86
N SER A 10 -1.13 9.81 5.59
CA SER A 10 -1.40 11.12 5.01
C SER A 10 -0.12 11.86 4.57
N SER A 11 1.01 11.55 5.18
CA SER A 11 2.29 12.22 4.91
C SER A 11 3.41 11.26 4.55
N SER A 12 3.16 9.96 4.55
CA SER A 12 4.20 8.96 4.31
C SER A 12 3.62 7.71 3.65
N ILE A 13 4.47 7.02 2.92
CA ILE A 13 4.14 5.74 2.28
C ILE A 13 5.29 4.78 2.56
N LYS A 14 4.96 3.54 2.84
CA LYS A 14 5.93 2.45 2.91
C LYS A 14 5.39 1.25 2.16
N ALA A 15 6.20 0.69 1.27
CA ALA A 15 5.82 -0.50 0.51
C ALA A 15 7.05 -1.41 0.40
N ASP A 16 6.91 -2.62 0.92
CA ASP A 16 8.00 -3.60 0.98
C ASP A 16 7.59 -4.90 0.30
N VAL A 17 8.52 -5.50 -0.44
CA VAL A 17 8.38 -6.87 -0.93
C VAL A 17 9.17 -7.78 0.01
N ILE A 18 8.47 -8.73 0.59
CA ILE A 18 9.00 -9.63 1.60
C ILE A 18 8.99 -11.06 1.06
N ASP A 19 10.09 -11.78 1.27
CA ASP A 19 10.11 -13.23 1.06
C ASP A 19 9.45 -13.89 2.27
N SER A 20 8.34 -14.58 2.06
CA SER A 20 7.55 -15.17 3.14
C SER A 20 8.26 -16.35 3.83
N ILE A 21 9.23 -16.96 3.16
CA ILE A 21 9.99 -18.11 3.73
C ILE A 21 11.12 -17.61 4.63
N SER A 22 11.99 -16.76 4.09
CA SER A 22 13.13 -16.20 4.84
C SER A 22 12.75 -15.04 5.74
N GLN A 23 11.56 -14.46 5.52
CA GLN A 23 11.07 -13.25 6.20
C GLN A 23 11.97 -12.02 6.00
N SER A 24 12.80 -12.05 4.97
CA SER A 24 13.67 -10.92 4.64
C SER A 24 13.00 -9.99 3.65
N THR A 25 13.34 -8.70 3.72
CA THR A 25 12.87 -7.69 2.79
C THR A 25 13.73 -7.72 1.52
N LEU A 26 13.08 -7.97 0.38
CA LEU A 26 13.76 -8.01 -0.91
C LEU A 26 13.88 -6.62 -1.53
N ILE A 27 12.78 -5.85 -1.50
CA ILE A 27 12.70 -4.51 -2.06
C ILE A 27 11.94 -3.64 -1.06
N SER A 28 12.41 -2.41 -0.85
CA SER A 28 11.76 -1.46 0.05
C SER A 28 11.61 -0.11 -0.64
N PHE A 29 10.39 0.41 -0.66
CA PHE A 29 10.10 1.78 -1.11
C PHE A 29 9.56 2.58 0.06
N SER A 30 10.03 3.82 0.20
CA SER A 30 9.49 4.75 1.19
C SER A 30 9.36 6.15 0.59
N ALA A 31 8.36 6.87 1.07
CA ALA A 31 8.18 8.29 0.78
C ALA A 31 7.77 8.98 2.06
N GLU A 32 8.38 10.12 2.35
CA GLU A 32 8.13 10.90 3.54
C GLU A 32 7.94 12.36 3.19
N ARG A 33 7.40 13.14 4.12
CA ARG A 33 7.19 14.58 4.02
C ARG A 33 6.25 14.98 2.89
N ILE A 34 5.24 14.18 2.64
CA ILE A 34 4.18 14.50 1.68
C ILE A 34 3.20 15.47 2.37
N PRO A 35 2.79 16.57 1.75
CA PRO A 35 3.12 17.06 0.41
C PRO A 35 4.24 18.11 0.38
N ALA A 36 4.74 18.57 1.54
CA ALA A 36 5.57 19.78 1.63
C ALA A 36 6.93 19.62 0.93
N ALA A 37 7.61 18.49 1.19
CA ALA A 37 8.96 18.25 0.64
C ALA A 37 9.17 16.73 0.48
N PRO A 38 8.50 16.08 -0.47
CA PRO A 38 8.57 14.62 -0.58
C PRO A 38 9.99 14.11 -0.80
N VAL A 39 10.36 13.10 0.00
CA VAL A 39 11.63 12.38 -0.13
C VAL A 39 11.30 10.93 -0.41
N LEU A 40 11.70 10.46 -1.60
CA LEU A 40 11.43 9.09 -2.03
C LEU A 40 12.73 8.28 -2.02
N GLN A 41 12.63 7.04 -1.55
CA GLN A 41 13.76 6.11 -1.53
C GLN A 41 13.34 4.74 -2.02
N LEU A 42 14.19 4.11 -2.81
CA LEU A 42 14.07 2.70 -3.20
C LEU A 42 15.33 1.99 -2.70
N ASN A 43 15.14 0.97 -1.85
CA ASN A 43 16.25 0.24 -1.21
C ASN A 43 17.26 1.19 -0.54
N LYS A 44 16.72 2.23 0.14
CA LYS A 44 17.47 3.28 0.84
C LYS A 44 18.24 4.25 -0.06
N ASN A 45 18.08 4.15 -1.37
CA ASN A 45 18.67 5.10 -2.32
C ASN A 45 17.64 6.14 -2.72
N ASN A 46 18.02 7.42 -2.69
CA ASN A 46 17.12 8.50 -3.06
C ASN A 46 16.69 8.41 -4.51
N ILE A 47 15.40 8.66 -4.75
CA ILE A 47 14.83 8.76 -6.09
C ILE A 47 14.48 10.23 -6.34
N ALA A 48 14.93 10.78 -7.46
CA ALA A 48 14.50 12.12 -7.87
C ALA A 48 13.01 12.09 -8.23
N TYR A 49 12.26 13.07 -7.72
CA TYR A 49 10.83 13.14 -7.97
C TYR A 49 10.41 14.59 -8.23
N ASN A 50 9.81 14.84 -9.39
CA ASN A 50 9.32 16.15 -9.81
C ASN A 50 7.82 16.15 -10.13
N GLY A 51 7.10 15.08 -9.79
CA GLY A 51 5.67 14.97 -10.02
C GLY A 51 4.83 15.69 -8.98
N GLU A 52 3.53 15.45 -9.01
CA GLU A 52 2.61 16.03 -8.03
C GLU A 52 2.92 15.49 -6.63
N PRO A 53 2.91 16.36 -5.59
CA PRO A 53 3.23 15.94 -4.22
C PRO A 53 1.99 15.34 -3.54
N THR A 54 1.38 14.34 -4.14
CA THR A 54 0.20 13.66 -3.62
C THR A 54 0.50 12.20 -3.35
N VAL A 55 -0.21 11.61 -2.39
CA VAL A 55 -0.09 10.19 -2.08
C VAL A 55 -0.38 9.33 -3.32
N ASP A 56 -1.41 9.68 -4.06
CA ASP A 56 -1.81 8.98 -5.29
C ASP A 56 -0.66 8.91 -6.30
N ALA A 57 -0.11 10.07 -6.67
CA ALA A 57 0.96 10.15 -7.67
C ALA A 57 2.26 9.49 -7.20
N ILE A 58 2.63 9.71 -5.94
CA ILE A 58 3.86 9.16 -5.36
C ILE A 58 3.77 7.64 -5.22
N LEU A 59 2.60 7.13 -4.79
CA LEU A 59 2.39 5.69 -4.68
C LEU A 59 2.49 5.01 -6.05
N SER A 60 1.97 5.63 -7.11
CA SER A 60 2.12 5.11 -8.47
C SER A 60 3.59 4.96 -8.84
N VAL A 61 4.40 5.97 -8.58
CA VAL A 61 5.85 5.92 -8.84
C VAL A 61 6.50 4.79 -8.03
N GLY A 62 6.14 4.68 -6.75
CA GLY A 62 6.70 3.66 -5.88
C GLY A 62 6.37 2.24 -6.31
N LEU A 63 5.11 1.97 -6.63
CA LEU A 63 4.67 0.64 -7.05
C LEU A 63 5.26 0.25 -8.41
N LEU A 64 5.35 1.21 -9.34
CA LEU A 64 6.00 0.96 -10.63
C LEU A 64 7.50 0.71 -10.48
N SER A 65 8.16 1.42 -9.57
CA SER A 65 9.57 1.20 -9.26
C SER A 65 9.80 -0.20 -8.67
N ILE A 66 8.90 -0.64 -7.79
CA ILE A 66 8.95 -2.00 -7.22
C ILE A 66 8.74 -3.04 -8.34
N LYS A 67 7.76 -2.82 -9.21
CA LYS A 67 7.48 -3.73 -10.31
C LYS A 67 8.70 -3.90 -11.22
N GLU A 68 9.38 -2.80 -11.54
CA GLU A 68 10.61 -2.83 -12.32
C GLU A 68 11.74 -3.56 -11.58
N ALA A 69 11.90 -3.31 -10.29
CA ALA A 69 12.94 -3.95 -9.48
C ALA A 69 12.69 -5.45 -9.28
N LEU A 70 11.44 -5.91 -9.33
CA LEU A 70 11.12 -7.32 -9.27
C LEU A 70 11.67 -8.11 -10.45
N ASN A 71 11.77 -7.44 -11.60
CA ASN A 71 12.22 -8.05 -12.84
C ASN A 71 11.30 -9.21 -13.24
N ASP A 72 11.77 -10.45 -13.17
CA ASP A 72 10.97 -11.65 -13.51
C ASP A 72 10.34 -12.31 -12.27
N LYS A 73 10.55 -11.77 -11.08
CA LYS A 73 9.94 -12.30 -9.86
C LYS A 73 8.47 -11.92 -9.79
N VAL A 74 7.66 -12.81 -9.23
CA VAL A 74 6.20 -12.65 -9.15
C VAL A 74 5.76 -12.50 -7.71
N ILE A 75 4.91 -11.49 -7.46
CA ILE A 75 4.25 -11.29 -6.17
C ILE A 75 3.03 -12.21 -6.11
N SER A 76 2.88 -12.93 -4.99
CA SER A 76 1.76 -13.86 -4.78
C SER A 76 0.58 -13.22 -4.05
N GLY A 77 0.80 -12.13 -3.36
CA GLY A 77 -0.25 -11.42 -2.62
C GLY A 77 0.18 -10.02 -2.22
N ILE A 78 -0.81 -9.19 -1.92
CA ILE A 78 -0.58 -7.81 -1.47
C ILE A 78 -1.35 -7.59 -0.18
N GLY A 79 -0.64 -7.20 0.89
CA GLY A 79 -1.24 -6.86 2.18
C GLY A 79 -1.36 -5.35 2.33
N HIS A 80 -2.51 -4.88 2.80
CA HIS A 80 -2.78 -3.47 3.06
C HIS A 80 -3.14 -3.25 4.52
N ARG A 81 -2.50 -2.28 5.15
CA ARG A 81 -2.94 -1.81 6.46
C ARG A 81 -4.13 -0.87 6.25
N VAL A 82 -5.24 -1.17 6.92
CA VAL A 82 -6.45 -0.35 6.89
C VAL A 82 -6.79 0.06 8.32
N VAL A 83 -6.96 1.36 8.56
CA VAL A 83 -7.08 1.89 9.91
C VAL A 83 -8.37 1.41 10.59
N HIS A 84 -9.49 1.37 9.85
CA HIS A 84 -10.78 1.06 10.46
C HIS A 84 -11.63 0.16 9.58
N GLY A 85 -12.06 -0.96 10.13
CA GLY A 85 -12.96 -1.91 9.47
C GLY A 85 -14.38 -1.87 10.01
N GLY A 86 -14.66 -1.00 10.99
CA GLY A 86 -15.96 -0.96 11.65
C GLY A 86 -16.22 -2.22 12.44
N SER A 87 -17.51 -2.53 12.65
CA SER A 87 -17.92 -3.73 13.36
C SER A 87 -17.92 -4.98 12.46
N GLU A 88 -17.86 -4.81 11.15
CA GLU A 88 -17.91 -5.94 10.20
C GLU A 88 -16.56 -6.63 10.00
N TYR A 89 -15.47 -5.87 10.04
CA TYR A 89 -14.14 -6.38 9.70
C TYR A 89 -13.15 -6.12 10.82
N SER A 90 -12.94 -7.14 11.66
CA SER A 90 -11.91 -7.13 12.72
C SER A 90 -10.80 -8.14 12.45
N GLN A 91 -10.95 -8.98 11.43
CA GLN A 91 -9.97 -9.99 11.02
C GLN A 91 -9.39 -9.63 9.64
N PRO A 92 -8.19 -10.10 9.31
CA PRO A 92 -7.67 -9.95 7.95
C PRO A 92 -8.67 -10.53 6.94
N VAL A 93 -8.89 -9.82 5.84
CA VAL A 93 -9.90 -10.21 4.86
C VAL A 93 -9.40 -9.98 3.44
N LEU A 94 -9.72 -10.93 2.55
CA LEU A 94 -9.46 -10.78 1.12
C LEU A 94 -10.30 -9.61 0.58
N ILE A 95 -9.66 -8.70 -0.14
CA ILE A 95 -10.34 -7.51 -0.66
C ILE A 95 -11.01 -7.85 -1.99
N ASP A 96 -12.34 -7.80 -1.96
CA ASP A 96 -13.19 -7.84 -3.14
C ASP A 96 -13.96 -6.51 -3.24
N ASP A 97 -14.85 -6.40 -4.21
CA ASP A 97 -15.64 -5.18 -4.40
C ASP A 97 -16.50 -4.84 -3.17
N LYS A 98 -17.00 -5.87 -2.47
CA LYS A 98 -17.80 -5.69 -1.26
C LYS A 98 -16.96 -5.08 -0.13
N VAL A 99 -15.73 -5.58 0.06
CA VAL A 99 -14.82 -5.08 1.09
C VAL A 99 -14.41 -3.65 0.78
N GLU A 100 -14.07 -3.34 -0.49
CA GLU A 100 -13.76 -1.97 -0.90
C GLU A 100 -14.93 -1.02 -0.61
N GLN A 101 -16.15 -1.43 -0.92
CA GLN A 101 -17.34 -0.63 -0.67
C GLN A 101 -17.54 -0.41 0.83
N ALA A 102 -17.31 -1.43 1.64
CA ALA A 102 -17.41 -1.31 3.10
C ALA A 102 -16.37 -0.33 3.65
N ILE A 103 -15.13 -0.37 3.15
CA ILE A 103 -14.08 0.58 3.54
C ILE A 103 -14.50 2.00 3.17
N GLN A 104 -15.02 2.19 1.98
CA GLN A 104 -15.49 3.50 1.51
C GLN A 104 -16.63 4.03 2.40
N ASN A 105 -17.57 3.17 2.80
CA ASN A 105 -18.68 3.56 3.66
C ASN A 105 -18.23 3.95 5.07
N LEU A 106 -17.06 3.51 5.51
CA LEU A 106 -16.50 3.82 6.82
C LEU A 106 -15.62 5.07 6.83
N ILE A 107 -15.51 5.78 5.72
CA ILE A 107 -14.71 7.02 5.63
C ILE A 107 -15.17 8.04 6.68
N THR A 108 -16.44 8.10 7.01
CA THR A 108 -16.96 9.02 8.03
C THR A 108 -16.43 8.70 9.42
N LEU A 109 -16.00 7.45 9.68
CA LEU A 109 -15.43 7.04 10.97
C LEU A 109 -13.93 7.32 11.06
N ALA A 110 -13.24 7.31 9.92
CA ALA A 110 -11.80 7.57 9.85
C ALA A 110 -11.50 8.42 8.62
N PRO A 111 -11.97 9.69 8.59
CA PRO A 111 -11.94 10.50 7.37
C PRO A 111 -10.53 10.87 6.89
N LEU A 112 -9.51 10.79 7.75
CA LEU A 112 -8.14 11.11 7.38
C LEU A 112 -7.36 9.90 6.86
N HIS A 113 -7.77 8.69 7.21
CA HIS A 113 -6.98 7.47 6.98
C HIS A 113 -7.61 6.53 5.95
N ASN A 114 -8.90 6.23 6.05
CA ASN A 114 -9.53 5.28 5.14
C ASN A 114 -9.52 5.72 3.67
N PRO A 115 -9.72 7.02 3.32
CA PRO A 115 -9.58 7.44 1.93
C PRO A 115 -8.20 7.16 1.36
N ILE A 116 -7.15 7.36 2.16
CA ILE A 116 -5.77 7.13 1.76
C ILE A 116 -5.50 5.63 1.62
N ASN A 117 -6.00 4.82 2.54
CA ASN A 117 -5.88 3.37 2.45
C ASN A 117 -6.58 2.83 1.18
N LEU A 118 -7.75 3.39 0.83
CA LEU A 118 -8.47 3.02 -0.37
C LEU A 118 -7.67 3.35 -1.64
N ILE A 119 -7.00 4.49 -1.67
CA ILE A 119 -6.07 4.85 -2.74
C ILE A 119 -4.98 3.77 -2.88
N GLY A 120 -4.42 3.33 -1.78
CA GLY A 120 -3.40 2.27 -1.76
C GLY A 120 -3.90 1.00 -2.41
N ILE A 121 -5.11 0.55 -2.04
CA ILE A 121 -5.73 -0.65 -2.60
C ILE A 121 -5.95 -0.48 -4.11
N GLN A 122 -6.54 0.64 -4.52
CA GLN A 122 -6.85 0.89 -5.93
C GLN A 122 -5.58 0.96 -6.79
N LYS A 123 -4.53 1.61 -6.30
CA LYS A 123 -3.25 1.67 -7.03
C LYS A 123 -2.56 0.32 -7.13
N ALA A 124 -2.62 -0.48 -6.07
CA ALA A 124 -2.04 -1.83 -6.09
C ALA A 124 -2.75 -2.71 -7.14
N LYS A 125 -4.06 -2.64 -7.22
CA LYS A 125 -4.84 -3.38 -8.22
C LYS A 125 -4.52 -2.92 -9.65
N GLU A 126 -4.24 -1.64 -9.81
CA GLU A 126 -3.91 -1.04 -11.10
C GLU A 126 -2.52 -1.50 -11.60
N VAL A 127 -1.52 -1.46 -10.72
CA VAL A 127 -0.13 -1.81 -11.03
C VAL A 127 0.09 -3.32 -11.10
N PHE A 128 -0.57 -4.06 -10.21
CA PHE A 128 -0.47 -5.51 -10.10
C PHE A 128 -1.85 -6.15 -10.27
N PRO A 129 -2.40 -6.17 -11.50
CA PRO A 129 -3.69 -6.80 -11.73
C PRO A 129 -3.61 -8.32 -11.48
N ASP A 130 -4.72 -8.91 -11.09
CA ASP A 130 -4.86 -10.36 -10.86
C ASP A 130 -4.11 -10.90 -9.63
N ILE A 131 -3.55 -10.02 -8.80
CA ILE A 131 -2.91 -10.43 -7.55
C ILE A 131 -3.90 -10.26 -6.40
N PRO A 132 -4.08 -11.27 -5.52
CA PRO A 132 -4.97 -11.13 -4.36
C PRO A 132 -4.51 -10.00 -3.42
N ASN A 133 -5.45 -9.17 -2.99
CA ASN A 133 -5.22 -8.12 -2.02
C ASN A 133 -5.91 -8.49 -0.71
N VAL A 134 -5.23 -8.29 0.41
CA VAL A 134 -5.73 -8.58 1.76
C VAL A 134 -5.67 -7.31 2.58
N ALA A 135 -6.76 -6.99 3.25
CA ALA A 135 -6.80 -5.89 4.21
C ALA A 135 -6.54 -6.43 5.60
N VAL A 136 -5.66 -5.74 6.34
CA VAL A 136 -5.42 -5.99 7.76
C VAL A 136 -5.83 -4.73 8.52
N PHE A 137 -6.88 -4.83 9.31
CA PHE A 137 -7.47 -3.68 10.00
C PHE A 137 -6.78 -3.44 11.33
N ASP A 138 -6.50 -2.18 11.64
CA ASP A 138 -5.92 -1.81 12.94
C ASP A 138 -6.81 -2.21 14.10
N THR A 139 -8.12 -2.23 13.90
CA THR A 139 -9.08 -2.68 14.91
C THR A 139 -8.99 -4.18 15.21
N ALA A 140 -8.21 -4.95 14.44
CA ALA A 140 -7.97 -6.37 14.67
C ALA A 140 -6.82 -6.64 15.67
N PHE A 141 -6.12 -5.61 16.09
CA PHE A 141 -4.93 -5.75 16.96
C PHE A 141 -5.21 -5.35 18.40
#